data_273ec9278a1f44a2dd75ffc121da33c8
#
_entry.id   273ec9278a1f44a2dd75ffc121da33c8
#
_cell.length_a   1.000
_cell.length_b   1.000
_cell.length_c   1.000
_cell.angle_alpha   90.00
_cell.angle_beta   90.00
_cell.angle_gamma   90.00
#
_symmetry.space_group_name_H-M   'P 1'
#
loop_
_entity.id
_entity.type
_entity.pdbx_description
1 polymer ?
#
loop_
_entity_poly.entity_id
_entity_poly.type
_entity_poly.pdbx_seq_one_letter_code
_entity_poly.pdbx_strand_id
1 'polypeptide(L)'
;MKNQKLIFILIGAFCVFALIAGIYTQFFVEKSENDTQDPTNNINNDIKPKTQEEIKTQLSNLFTNELISNDYDVTSLQKRDDSKDIVYSAYDIQKQEENYEVNIHLPVMNIKGDVPTEFNKTTQSIFVNKASEILNNKYTEKVIYSVDYIAYINDNILSLVIKSTLKQGNNPQRVIVQTYNYNLETGEKVQLADVLTKKNIVQTDCQNKINEIVAKAQEEAQVLLQSGYTVYNRNLSDSIYQISNIPTFFLGKNQELYIIFAYGNQNYTSEMDVVLYE
;
A
#
# COMPACT_ATOMS: atom_id res chain seq x y z
N MET A 1 -24.40 -27.15 -27.46
CA MET A 1 -24.66 -25.85 -26.86
C MET A 1 -23.57 -25.38 -25.86
N LYS A 2 -22.82 -26.28 -25.19
CA LYS A 2 -21.76 -25.88 -24.22
C LYS A 2 -20.55 -25.20 -24.87
N ASN A 3 -20.16 -25.66 -26.09
CA ASN A 3 -18.98 -25.14 -26.79
C ASN A 3 -19.18 -23.75 -27.45
N GLN A 4 -20.41 -23.38 -27.78
CA GLN A 4 -20.69 -22.05 -28.36
C GLN A 4 -20.53 -20.92 -27.34
N LYS A 5 -20.94 -21.14 -26.07
CA LYS A 5 -20.75 -20.14 -25.01
C LYS A 5 -19.28 -19.89 -24.72
N LEU A 6 -18.44 -20.92 -24.76
CA LEU A 6 -16.99 -20.79 -24.56
C LEU A 6 -16.32 -19.98 -25.68
N ILE A 7 -16.76 -20.14 -26.90
CA ILE A 7 -16.25 -19.41 -28.07
C ILE A 7 -16.61 -17.91 -27.96
N PHE A 8 -17.84 -17.59 -27.56
CA PHE A 8 -18.26 -16.19 -27.37
C PHE A 8 -17.50 -15.49 -26.23
N ILE A 9 -17.16 -16.21 -25.14
CA ILE A 9 -16.34 -15.67 -24.04
C ILE A 9 -14.91 -15.40 -24.50
N LEU A 10 -14.31 -16.32 -25.29
CA LEU A 10 -12.97 -16.13 -25.86
C LEU A 10 -12.91 -14.98 -26.87
N ILE A 11 -13.92 -14.82 -27.72
CA ILE A 11 -14.01 -13.71 -28.67
C ILE A 11 -14.21 -12.39 -27.95
N GLY A 12 -15.05 -12.33 -26.90
CA GLY A 12 -15.23 -11.16 -26.06
C GLY A 12 -13.95 -10.73 -25.37
N ALA A 13 -13.20 -11.66 -24.79
CA ALA A 13 -11.91 -11.38 -24.16
C ALA A 13 -10.87 -10.86 -25.18
N PHE A 14 -10.84 -11.42 -26.40
CA PHE A 14 -9.92 -10.97 -27.45
C PHE A 14 -10.26 -9.57 -27.96
N CYS A 15 -11.54 -9.22 -28.06
CA CYS A 15 -11.99 -7.87 -28.44
C CYS A 15 -11.61 -6.82 -27.40
N VAL A 16 -11.70 -7.15 -26.10
CA VAL A 16 -11.28 -6.25 -25.02
C VAL A 16 -9.77 -6.03 -25.03
N PHE A 17 -8.97 -7.08 -25.24
CA PHE A 17 -7.52 -6.97 -25.40
C PHE A 17 -7.13 -6.14 -26.64
N ALA A 18 -7.82 -6.30 -27.75
CA ALA A 18 -7.56 -5.54 -28.97
C ALA A 18 -7.92 -4.04 -28.82
N LEU A 19 -8.98 -3.73 -28.08
CA LEU A 19 -9.35 -2.35 -27.76
C LEU A 19 -8.33 -1.68 -26.82
N ILE A 20 -7.86 -2.38 -25.80
CA ILE A 20 -6.82 -1.88 -24.90
C ILE A 20 -5.50 -1.66 -25.64
N ALA A 21 -5.09 -2.61 -26.48
CA ALA A 21 -3.90 -2.47 -27.32
C ALA A 21 -4.06 -1.35 -28.37
N GLY A 22 -5.25 -1.17 -28.96
CA GLY A 22 -5.53 -0.09 -29.91
C GLY A 22 -5.49 1.30 -29.27
N ILE A 23 -6.00 1.43 -28.06
CA ILE A 23 -5.91 2.67 -27.30
C ILE A 23 -4.45 2.96 -26.93
N TYR A 24 -3.69 1.92 -26.50
CA TYR A 24 -2.28 2.07 -26.15
C TYR A 24 -1.44 2.53 -27.34
N THR A 25 -1.67 2.00 -28.56
CA THR A 25 -0.94 2.39 -29.77
C THR A 25 -1.33 3.78 -30.27
N GLN A 26 -2.57 4.24 -30.11
CA GLN A 26 -2.99 5.59 -30.52
C GLN A 26 -2.42 6.70 -29.61
N PHE A 27 -2.19 6.40 -28.32
CA PHE A 27 -1.68 7.41 -27.38
C PHE A 27 -0.17 7.37 -27.18
N PHE A 28 0.52 6.30 -27.58
CA PHE A 28 1.96 6.12 -27.31
C PHE A 28 2.84 6.00 -28.53
N VAL A 29 2.29 6.03 -29.76
CA VAL A 29 3.08 6.14 -31.00
C VAL A 29 2.96 7.58 -31.50
N GLU A 30 3.63 8.51 -30.84
CA GLU A 30 3.91 9.81 -31.42
C GLU A 30 5.11 9.74 -32.37
N LYS A 31 4.84 10.17 -33.59
CA LYS A 31 5.70 10.47 -34.70
C LYS A 31 7.18 10.75 -34.36
N SER A 32 8.03 9.94 -34.90
CA SER A 32 9.39 10.31 -35.22
C SER A 32 9.36 11.15 -36.50
N GLU A 33 9.39 12.46 -36.40
CA GLU A 33 9.82 13.35 -37.46
C GLU A 33 11.23 13.83 -37.17
N ASN A 34 12.13 13.53 -38.10
CA ASN A 34 13.48 14.08 -38.14
C ASN A 34 13.44 15.59 -38.15
N ASP A 35 14.13 16.21 -37.22
CA ASP A 35 14.63 17.56 -37.46
C ASP A 35 16.04 17.76 -36.84
N THR A 36 16.79 18.48 -37.61
CA THR A 36 18.21 18.77 -37.59
C THR A 36 18.67 19.47 -36.31
N GLN A 37 19.87 19.15 -35.90
CA GLN A 37 20.67 19.67 -34.78
C GLN A 37 20.73 21.19 -34.70
N ASP A 38 20.53 21.73 -33.49
CA ASP A 38 21.24 22.90 -32.99
C ASP A 38 21.60 22.64 -31.49
N PRO A 39 22.88 22.78 -31.09
CA PRO A 39 23.32 22.37 -29.76
C PRO A 39 23.32 23.58 -28.81
N THR A 40 22.21 23.76 -28.09
CA THR A 40 22.22 24.56 -26.86
C THR A 40 21.67 23.72 -25.71
N ASN A 41 22.59 23.33 -24.84
CA ASN A 41 22.35 22.69 -23.55
C ASN A 41 21.32 23.44 -22.74
N ASN A 42 20.13 22.84 -22.59
CA ASN A 42 19.28 23.00 -21.44
C ASN A 42 18.79 21.61 -21.05
N ILE A 43 19.47 20.99 -20.09
CA ILE A 43 19.01 19.77 -19.43
C ILE A 43 17.89 20.23 -18.48
N ASN A 44 16.70 20.46 -19.01
CA ASN A 44 15.49 20.38 -18.22
C ASN A 44 15.18 18.89 -18.11
N ASN A 45 15.58 18.27 -17.01
CA ASN A 45 15.03 17.01 -16.58
C ASN A 45 13.58 17.28 -16.15
N ASP A 46 12.67 17.35 -17.11
CA ASP A 46 11.23 17.26 -16.84
C ASP A 46 10.96 15.84 -16.32
N ILE A 47 11.13 15.66 -15.01
CA ILE A 47 10.73 14.43 -14.32
C ILE A 47 9.20 14.39 -14.42
N LYS A 48 8.70 13.59 -15.36
CA LYS A 48 7.25 13.39 -15.53
C LYS A 48 6.69 12.83 -14.21
N PRO A 49 5.63 13.43 -13.64
CA PRO A 49 5.01 12.91 -12.43
C PRO A 49 4.59 11.45 -12.62
N LYS A 50 4.86 10.62 -11.62
CA LYS A 50 4.46 9.20 -11.63
C LYS A 50 2.94 9.06 -11.69
N THR A 51 2.48 8.11 -12.46
CA THR A 51 1.06 7.72 -12.51
C THR A 51 0.65 6.99 -11.23
N GLN A 52 -0.64 6.89 -10.94
CA GLN A 52 -1.15 6.13 -9.79
C GLN A 52 -0.76 4.66 -9.86
N GLU A 53 -0.76 4.05 -11.05
CA GLU A 53 -0.34 2.65 -11.24
C GLU A 53 1.15 2.44 -10.94
N GLU A 54 2.01 3.37 -11.36
CA GLU A 54 3.44 3.32 -11.03
C GLU A 54 3.67 3.45 -9.52
N ILE A 55 2.94 4.36 -8.84
CA ILE A 55 3.02 4.57 -7.39
C ILE A 55 2.53 3.32 -6.64
N LYS A 56 1.41 2.72 -7.04
CA LYS A 56 0.87 1.50 -6.43
C LYS A 56 1.80 0.30 -6.64
N THR A 57 2.39 0.20 -7.83
CA THR A 57 3.40 -0.83 -8.14
C THR A 57 4.64 -0.64 -7.27
N GLN A 58 5.15 0.59 -7.15
CA GLN A 58 6.26 0.90 -6.26
C GLN A 58 5.93 0.52 -4.82
N LEU A 59 4.76 0.93 -4.30
CA LEU A 59 4.30 0.57 -2.96
C LEU A 59 4.22 -0.95 -2.76
N SER A 60 3.69 -1.69 -3.74
CA SER A 60 3.54 -3.14 -3.63
C SER A 60 4.86 -3.90 -3.51
N ASN A 61 5.93 -3.34 -4.05
CA ASN A 61 7.28 -3.91 -4.05
C ASN A 61 8.11 -3.58 -2.79
N LEU A 62 7.58 -2.75 -1.88
CA LEU A 62 8.32 -2.35 -0.67
C LEU A 62 8.37 -3.46 0.41
N PHE A 63 7.44 -4.39 0.44
CA PHE A 63 7.23 -5.33 1.55
C PHE A 63 8.23 -6.49 1.53
N THR A 64 9.46 -6.23 1.98
CA THR A 64 10.57 -7.18 2.01
C THR A 64 10.77 -7.85 3.38
N ASN A 65 9.93 -7.55 4.37
CA ASN A 65 9.99 -8.07 5.73
C ASN A 65 11.29 -7.68 6.47
N GLU A 66 11.75 -6.46 6.23
CA GLU A 66 13.01 -5.93 6.74
C GLU A 66 12.84 -4.60 7.46
N LEU A 67 13.85 -4.25 8.27
CA LEU A 67 14.08 -2.92 8.79
C LEU A 67 15.22 -2.26 7.99
N ILE A 68 14.95 -1.11 7.39
CA ILE A 68 15.92 -0.29 6.68
C ILE A 68 16.17 0.98 7.50
N SER A 69 17.41 1.20 7.92
CA SER A 69 17.79 2.36 8.72
C SER A 69 18.73 3.27 7.93
N ASN A 70 18.51 4.56 8.01
CA ASN A 70 19.37 5.63 7.49
C ASN A 70 20.19 6.22 8.64
N ASP A 71 21.29 5.54 8.99
CA ASP A 71 22.36 6.02 9.91
C ASP A 71 21.90 6.50 11.31
N TYR A 72 20.66 6.19 11.72
CA TYR A 72 20.20 6.50 13.08
C TYR A 72 20.85 5.57 14.10
N ASP A 73 21.44 6.12 15.17
CA ASP A 73 22.02 5.34 16.26
C ASP A 73 20.93 4.74 17.16
N VAL A 74 20.66 3.47 16.96
CA VAL A 74 19.70 2.71 17.77
C VAL A 74 20.28 2.12 19.06
N THR A 75 21.58 2.34 19.34
CA THR A 75 22.25 1.71 20.50
C THR A 75 21.77 2.27 21.85
N SER A 76 21.26 3.50 21.86
CA SER A 76 20.69 4.14 23.06
C SER A 76 19.28 3.64 23.40
N LEU A 77 18.60 2.94 22.47
CA LEU A 77 17.23 2.46 22.68
C LEU A 77 17.20 1.25 23.63
N GLN A 78 16.29 1.30 24.60
CA GLN A 78 16.08 0.16 25.50
C GLN A 78 15.31 -0.94 24.80
N LYS A 79 16.00 -2.01 24.42
CA LYS A 79 15.37 -3.19 23.82
C LYS A 79 14.70 -4.09 24.87
N ARG A 80 13.73 -4.89 24.44
CA ARG A 80 13.13 -5.97 25.23
C ARG A 80 13.99 -7.23 25.16
N ASP A 81 14.55 -7.52 23.98
CA ASP A 81 15.50 -8.58 23.69
C ASP A 81 16.72 -7.96 23.01
N ASP A 82 17.86 -7.93 23.73
CA ASP A 82 19.09 -7.31 23.25
C ASP A 82 19.72 -8.09 22.08
N SER A 83 19.34 -9.36 21.87
CA SER A 83 19.83 -10.20 20.77
C SER A 83 19.14 -9.95 19.43
N LYS A 84 18.07 -9.13 19.40
CA LYS A 84 17.26 -8.83 18.21
C LYS A 84 17.37 -7.37 17.81
N ASP A 85 17.03 -7.10 16.55
CA ASP A 85 16.87 -5.74 16.06
C ASP A 85 15.66 -5.05 16.71
N ILE A 86 15.56 -3.72 16.56
CA ILE A 86 14.45 -2.95 17.13
C ILE A 86 13.10 -3.24 16.44
N VAL A 87 13.14 -3.75 15.20
CA VAL A 87 12.00 -4.36 14.51
C VAL A 87 12.47 -5.67 13.89
N TYR A 88 11.76 -6.74 14.15
CA TYR A 88 12.03 -8.05 13.54
C TYR A 88 10.74 -8.86 13.41
N SER A 89 10.70 -9.84 12.50
CA SER A 89 9.58 -10.78 12.38
C SER A 89 9.55 -11.72 13.59
N ALA A 90 8.54 -11.57 14.45
CA ALA A 90 8.35 -12.44 15.62
C ALA A 90 7.44 -13.63 15.33
N TYR A 91 6.57 -13.49 14.32
CA TYR A 91 5.68 -14.54 13.86
C TYR A 91 5.98 -14.82 12.39
N ASP A 92 6.64 -15.93 12.15
CA ASP A 92 7.03 -16.38 10.84
C ASP A 92 6.35 -17.74 10.60
N ILE A 93 5.19 -17.69 9.91
CA ILE A 93 4.33 -18.85 9.71
C ILE A 93 4.15 -19.05 8.21
N GLN A 94 4.64 -20.17 7.70
CA GLN A 94 4.40 -20.59 6.33
C GLN A 94 3.77 -21.98 6.34
N LYS A 95 2.50 -22.06 5.95
CA LYS A 95 1.75 -23.33 5.87
C LYS A 95 0.85 -23.32 4.64
N GLN A 96 0.87 -24.43 3.91
CA GLN A 96 0.05 -24.65 2.74
C GLN A 96 -0.55 -26.05 2.79
N GLU A 97 -1.86 -26.12 2.61
CA GLU A 97 -2.62 -27.37 2.41
C GLU A 97 -3.62 -27.19 1.27
N GLU A 98 -4.42 -28.18 0.98
CA GLU A 98 -5.40 -28.16 -0.11
C GLU A 98 -6.34 -26.94 0.00
N ASN A 99 -6.84 -26.67 1.21
CA ASN A 99 -7.90 -25.70 1.47
C ASN A 99 -7.38 -24.37 2.03
N TYR A 100 -6.08 -24.23 2.29
CA TYR A 100 -5.52 -22.96 2.72
C TYR A 100 -4.04 -22.78 2.35
N GLU A 101 -3.66 -21.53 2.27
CA GLU A 101 -2.28 -21.06 2.18
C GLU A 101 -2.13 -19.87 3.13
N VAL A 102 -1.26 -20.00 4.12
CA VAL A 102 -0.99 -18.97 5.13
C VAL A 102 0.48 -18.66 5.12
N ASN A 103 0.81 -17.38 4.84
CA ASN A 103 2.18 -16.86 4.85
C ASN A 103 2.21 -15.57 5.68
N ILE A 104 2.78 -15.64 6.88
CA ILE A 104 2.78 -14.55 7.85
C ILE A 104 4.20 -14.17 8.20
N HIS A 105 4.53 -12.91 8.00
CA HIS A 105 5.72 -12.24 8.51
C HIS A 105 5.25 -11.05 9.35
N LEU A 106 4.92 -11.27 10.62
CA LEU A 106 4.41 -10.21 11.48
C LEU A 106 5.54 -9.60 12.32
N PRO A 107 5.79 -8.28 12.19
CA PRO A 107 6.83 -7.61 12.95
C PRO A 107 6.41 -7.33 14.39
N VAL A 108 7.39 -7.23 15.26
CA VAL A 108 7.26 -6.62 16.59
C VAL A 108 8.21 -5.44 16.71
N MET A 109 7.79 -4.42 17.47
CA MET A 109 8.69 -3.39 17.97
C MET A 109 9.38 -3.90 19.22
N ASN A 110 10.69 -4.11 19.13
CA ASN A 110 11.55 -4.60 20.23
C ASN A 110 12.06 -3.45 21.10
N ILE A 111 11.22 -2.48 21.36
CA ILE A 111 11.53 -1.29 22.17
C ILE A 111 10.67 -1.35 23.44
N LYS A 112 11.25 -1.02 24.59
CA LYS A 112 10.49 -0.88 25.85
C LYS A 112 9.63 0.37 25.78
N GLY A 113 8.42 0.32 26.35
CA GLY A 113 7.47 1.44 26.42
C GLY A 113 6.04 0.98 26.13
N ASP A 114 5.08 1.87 26.43
CA ASP A 114 3.66 1.56 26.32
C ASP A 114 3.21 1.50 24.84
N VAL A 115 3.67 2.45 24.01
CA VAL A 115 3.32 2.52 22.59
C VAL A 115 3.78 1.26 21.82
N PRO A 116 5.07 0.82 21.92
CA PRO A 116 5.50 -0.45 21.34
C PRO A 116 4.77 -1.66 21.91
N THR A 117 4.41 -1.66 23.19
CA THR A 117 3.65 -2.74 23.83
C THR A 117 2.25 -2.85 23.24
N GLU A 118 1.55 -1.74 23.13
CA GLU A 118 0.21 -1.69 22.54
C GLU A 118 0.22 -2.08 21.08
N PHE A 119 1.21 -1.57 20.30
CA PHE A 119 1.41 -1.98 18.90
C PHE A 119 1.50 -3.50 18.78
N ASN A 120 2.44 -4.13 19.52
CA ASN A 120 2.68 -5.57 19.45
C ASN A 120 1.42 -6.37 19.81
N LYS A 121 0.71 -5.96 20.88
CA LYS A 121 -0.55 -6.60 21.30
C LYS A 121 -1.64 -6.47 20.24
N THR A 122 -1.81 -5.28 19.67
CA THR A 122 -2.87 -4.99 18.69
C THR A 122 -2.63 -5.75 17.39
N THR A 123 -1.42 -5.71 16.84
CA THR A 123 -1.08 -6.39 15.60
C THR A 123 -1.16 -7.91 15.74
N GLN A 124 -0.69 -8.46 16.87
CA GLN A 124 -0.87 -9.88 17.17
C GLN A 124 -2.35 -10.26 17.22
N SER A 125 -3.18 -9.48 17.91
CA SER A 125 -4.62 -9.73 18.00
C SER A 125 -5.32 -9.71 16.64
N ILE A 126 -4.91 -8.83 15.73
CA ILE A 126 -5.51 -8.72 14.40
C ILE A 126 -5.01 -9.84 13.48
N PHE A 127 -3.70 -9.95 13.31
CA PHE A 127 -3.12 -10.76 12.23
C PHE A 127 -2.85 -12.20 12.64
N VAL A 128 -2.32 -12.46 13.85
CA VAL A 128 -2.03 -13.82 14.30
C VAL A 128 -3.31 -14.57 14.65
N ASN A 129 -4.29 -13.90 15.25
CA ASN A 129 -5.57 -14.54 15.54
C ASN A 129 -6.31 -14.91 14.25
N LYS A 130 -6.23 -14.07 13.19
CA LYS A 130 -6.79 -14.40 11.89
C LYS A 130 -6.10 -15.59 11.24
N ALA A 131 -4.77 -15.67 11.31
CA ALA A 131 -4.02 -16.84 10.85
C ALA A 131 -4.41 -18.11 11.63
N SER A 132 -4.52 -18.00 12.95
CA SER A 132 -4.95 -19.12 13.82
C SER A 132 -6.37 -19.57 13.50
N GLU A 133 -7.28 -18.64 13.24
CA GLU A 133 -8.64 -18.95 12.78
C GLU A 133 -8.60 -19.79 11.49
N ILE A 134 -7.79 -19.37 10.50
CA ILE A 134 -7.69 -20.05 9.21
C ILE A 134 -7.10 -21.46 9.40
N LEU A 135 -6.05 -21.59 10.20
CA LEU A 135 -5.38 -22.87 10.42
C LEU A 135 -6.23 -23.90 11.22
N ASN A 136 -7.17 -23.43 12.05
CA ASN A 136 -7.99 -24.28 12.91
C ASN A 136 -9.38 -24.59 12.33
N ASN A 137 -9.80 -23.90 11.27
CA ASN A 137 -11.11 -24.12 10.66
C ASN A 137 -11.01 -24.98 9.39
N LYS A 138 -12.10 -25.69 9.09
CA LYS A 138 -12.25 -26.42 7.83
C LYS A 138 -12.96 -25.51 6.83
N TYR A 139 -12.31 -25.23 5.72
CA TYR A 139 -12.87 -24.47 4.63
C TYR A 139 -13.28 -25.39 3.47
N THR A 140 -14.40 -25.07 2.83
CA THR A 140 -14.86 -25.74 1.62
C THR A 140 -14.22 -25.12 0.36
N GLU A 141 -13.76 -23.88 0.47
CA GLU A 141 -13.06 -23.13 -0.58
C GLU A 141 -11.66 -22.75 -0.11
N LYS A 142 -10.72 -22.66 -1.05
CA LYS A 142 -9.33 -22.29 -0.70
C LYS A 142 -9.27 -20.89 -0.11
N VAL A 143 -8.60 -20.76 1.04
CA VAL A 143 -8.29 -19.48 1.71
C VAL A 143 -6.81 -19.20 1.55
N ILE A 144 -6.45 -18.02 1.03
CA ILE A 144 -5.08 -17.53 0.94
C ILE A 144 -4.97 -16.30 1.83
N TYR A 145 -4.06 -16.34 2.80
CA TYR A 145 -3.84 -15.25 3.73
C TYR A 145 -2.36 -14.96 3.87
N SER A 146 -1.96 -13.72 3.60
CA SER A 146 -0.59 -13.28 3.81
C SER A 146 -0.52 -12.00 4.64
N VAL A 147 0.57 -11.86 5.38
CA VAL A 147 0.95 -10.64 6.09
C VAL A 147 2.43 -10.40 5.86
N ASP A 148 2.76 -9.25 5.31
CA ASP A 148 4.11 -8.79 5.07
C ASP A 148 4.29 -7.39 5.62
N TYR A 149 5.54 -7.00 5.89
CA TYR A 149 5.85 -5.67 6.42
C TYR A 149 7.09 -5.06 5.76
N ILE A 150 7.25 -3.77 6.01
CA ILE A 150 8.48 -3.03 5.83
C ILE A 150 8.60 -2.00 6.96
N ALA A 151 9.81 -1.76 7.42
CA ALA A 151 10.09 -0.72 8.41
C ALA A 151 11.23 0.17 7.92
N TYR A 152 11.09 1.48 8.15
CA TYR A 152 12.11 2.48 7.84
C TYR A 152 12.42 3.31 9.07
N ILE A 153 13.70 3.64 9.26
CA ILE A 153 14.10 4.70 10.18
C ILE A 153 14.62 5.86 9.36
N ASN A 154 13.97 7.00 9.51
CA ASN A 154 14.38 8.28 8.93
C ASN A 154 14.59 9.28 10.05
N ASP A 155 15.82 9.74 10.25
CA ASP A 155 16.21 10.49 11.42
C ASP A 155 15.75 9.74 12.69
N ASN A 156 14.93 10.37 13.55
CA ASN A 156 14.37 9.78 14.76
C ASN A 156 12.96 9.17 14.58
N ILE A 157 12.47 9.02 13.35
CA ILE A 157 11.13 8.47 13.09
C ILE A 157 11.25 7.04 12.56
N LEU A 158 10.71 6.09 13.31
CA LEU A 158 10.44 4.73 12.84
C LEU A 158 9.07 4.69 12.19
N SER A 159 9.03 4.41 10.89
CA SER A 159 7.80 4.12 10.12
C SER A 159 7.71 2.63 9.85
N LEU A 160 6.67 1.98 10.35
CA LEU A 160 6.41 0.56 10.15
C LEU A 160 5.09 0.38 9.40
N VAL A 161 5.12 -0.38 8.31
CA VAL A 161 3.99 -0.62 7.42
C VAL A 161 3.71 -2.12 7.37
N ILE A 162 2.46 -2.51 7.63
CA ILE A 162 2.00 -3.89 7.52
C ILE A 162 0.95 -3.96 6.43
N LYS A 163 1.12 -4.91 5.49
CA LYS A 163 0.14 -5.24 4.47
C LYS A 163 -0.38 -6.66 4.71
N SER A 164 -1.69 -6.83 4.76
CA SER A 164 -2.29 -8.16 4.74
C SER A 164 -3.19 -8.33 3.53
N THR A 165 -3.19 -9.54 2.97
CA THR A 165 -4.08 -9.93 1.89
C THR A 165 -4.88 -11.15 2.31
N LEU A 166 -6.18 -11.15 2.00
CA LEU A 166 -7.07 -12.27 2.23
C LEU A 166 -7.88 -12.55 0.96
N LYS A 167 -7.79 -13.78 0.45
CA LYS A 167 -8.58 -14.29 -0.66
C LYS A 167 -9.29 -15.55 -0.22
N GLN A 168 -10.60 -15.65 -0.42
CA GLN A 168 -11.38 -16.84 -0.11
C GLN A 168 -12.21 -17.23 -1.32
N GLY A 169 -11.92 -18.38 -1.89
CA GLY A 169 -12.60 -18.90 -3.07
C GLY A 169 -12.65 -17.89 -4.21
N ASN A 170 -13.84 -17.62 -4.72
CA ASN A 170 -14.10 -16.68 -5.80
C ASN A 170 -14.35 -15.24 -5.34
N ASN A 171 -14.37 -14.97 -4.03
CA ASN A 171 -14.56 -13.60 -3.51
C ASN A 171 -13.43 -12.68 -3.99
N PRO A 172 -13.66 -11.35 -4.09
CA PRO A 172 -12.60 -10.39 -4.34
C PRO A 172 -11.48 -10.51 -3.30
N GLN A 173 -10.25 -10.24 -3.70
CA GLN A 173 -9.13 -10.16 -2.77
C GLN A 173 -9.29 -8.91 -1.90
N ARG A 174 -9.21 -9.10 -0.59
CA ARG A 174 -9.17 -8.01 0.39
C ARG A 174 -7.73 -7.64 0.71
N VAL A 175 -7.41 -6.34 0.64
CA VAL A 175 -6.09 -5.82 1.05
C VAL A 175 -6.28 -4.79 2.17
N ILE A 176 -5.52 -4.96 3.23
CA ILE A 176 -5.44 -4.01 4.35
C ILE A 176 -4.01 -3.52 4.45
N VAL A 177 -3.85 -2.21 4.59
CA VAL A 177 -2.57 -1.57 4.90
C VAL A 177 -2.72 -0.82 6.22
N GLN A 178 -1.79 -1.05 7.14
CA GLN A 178 -1.71 -0.32 8.41
C GLN A 178 -0.32 0.25 8.58
N THR A 179 -0.23 1.47 9.09
CA THR A 179 1.05 2.13 9.36
C THR A 179 1.14 2.56 10.81
N TYR A 180 2.37 2.53 11.31
CA TYR A 180 2.70 2.96 12.67
C TYR A 180 3.95 3.82 12.61
N ASN A 181 3.82 5.07 13.02
CA ASN A 181 4.92 6.02 13.04
C ASN A 181 5.25 6.36 14.49
N TYR A 182 6.50 6.17 14.87
CA TYR A 182 6.97 6.26 16.24
C TYR A 182 8.23 7.12 16.30
N ASN A 183 8.24 8.11 17.20
CA ASN A 183 9.43 8.92 17.45
C ASN A 183 10.33 8.18 18.45
N LEU A 184 11.52 7.81 18.00
CA LEU A 184 12.49 7.02 18.76
C LEU A 184 13.09 7.78 19.96
N GLU A 185 13.07 9.12 19.95
CA GLU A 185 13.57 9.96 21.03
C GLU A 185 12.52 10.21 22.11
N THR A 186 11.29 10.58 21.70
CA THR A 186 10.23 10.92 22.64
C THR A 186 9.41 9.72 23.12
N GLY A 187 9.43 8.63 22.35
CA GLY A 187 8.62 7.45 22.65
C GLY A 187 7.15 7.59 22.29
N GLU A 188 6.79 8.57 21.46
CA GLU A 188 5.41 8.91 21.13
C GLU A 188 5.05 8.54 19.71
N LYS A 189 3.74 8.45 19.43
CA LYS A 189 3.22 8.30 18.05
C LYS A 189 3.41 9.60 17.28
N VAL A 190 3.88 9.51 16.03
CA VAL A 190 4.02 10.65 15.13
C VAL A 190 2.73 10.86 14.36
N GLN A 191 2.27 12.10 14.25
CA GLN A 191 1.08 12.48 13.49
C GLN A 191 1.47 12.96 12.07
N LEU A 192 0.55 12.83 11.10
CA LEU A 192 0.79 13.32 9.75
C LEU A 192 1.14 14.83 9.72
N ALA A 193 0.47 15.63 10.53
CA ALA A 193 0.73 17.07 10.63
C ALA A 193 2.18 17.40 11.03
N ASP A 194 2.79 16.58 11.89
CA ASP A 194 4.19 16.75 12.31
C ASP A 194 5.14 16.48 11.14
N VAL A 195 4.85 15.42 10.38
CA VAL A 195 5.62 15.06 9.17
C VAL A 195 5.48 16.13 8.09
N LEU A 196 4.27 16.63 7.83
CA LEU A 196 4.05 17.71 6.87
C LEU A 196 4.85 18.97 7.25
N THR A 197 4.83 19.33 8.54
CA THR A 197 5.60 20.46 9.06
C THR A 197 7.09 20.25 8.87
N LYS A 198 7.62 19.07 9.25
CA LYS A 198 9.04 18.72 9.09
C LYS A 198 9.50 18.77 7.62
N LYS A 199 8.62 18.37 6.69
CA LYS A 199 8.89 18.39 5.24
C LYS A 199 8.59 19.73 4.57
N ASN A 200 8.16 20.75 5.30
CA ASN A 200 7.70 22.04 4.77
C ASN A 200 6.55 21.89 3.74
N ILE A 201 5.69 20.90 3.92
CA ILE A 201 4.48 20.69 3.11
C ILE A 201 3.33 21.44 3.75
N VAL A 202 2.73 22.38 3.02
CA VAL A 202 1.57 23.15 3.49
C VAL A 202 0.35 22.21 3.57
N GLN A 203 -0.33 22.18 4.70
CA GLN A 203 -1.46 21.24 4.93
C GLN A 203 -2.59 21.44 3.91
N THR A 204 -2.90 22.67 3.52
CA THR A 204 -3.92 22.94 2.49
C THR A 204 -3.53 22.38 1.13
N ASP A 205 -2.25 22.45 0.75
CA ASP A 205 -1.76 21.90 -0.52
C ASP A 205 -1.80 20.36 -0.48
N CYS A 206 -1.48 19.77 0.67
CA CYS A 206 -1.62 18.33 0.87
C CYS A 206 -3.09 17.89 0.75
N GLN A 207 -4.02 18.61 1.38
CA GLN A 207 -5.45 18.34 1.27
C GLN A 207 -5.96 18.46 -0.16
N ASN A 208 -5.53 19.48 -0.89
CA ASN A 208 -5.89 19.67 -2.30
C ASN A 208 -5.38 18.50 -3.16
N LYS A 209 -4.14 18.06 -2.96
CA LYS A 209 -3.57 16.91 -3.69
C LYS A 209 -4.33 15.60 -3.37
N ILE A 210 -4.72 15.38 -2.12
CA ILE A 210 -5.58 14.25 -1.73
C ILE A 210 -6.90 14.32 -2.49
N ASN A 211 -7.57 15.46 -2.45
CA ASN A 211 -8.86 15.64 -3.09
C ASN A 211 -8.78 15.41 -4.62
N GLU A 212 -7.73 15.89 -5.27
CA GLU A 212 -7.49 15.69 -6.71
C GLU A 212 -7.34 14.21 -7.06
N ILE A 213 -6.48 13.48 -6.32
CA ILE A 213 -6.21 12.06 -6.57
C ILE A 213 -7.48 11.23 -6.33
N VAL A 214 -8.19 11.47 -5.23
CA VAL A 214 -9.40 10.74 -4.88
C VAL A 214 -10.55 11.05 -5.86
N ALA A 215 -10.71 12.30 -6.29
CA ALA A 215 -11.70 12.69 -7.29
C ALA A 215 -11.45 11.98 -8.62
N LYS A 216 -10.21 11.98 -9.10
CA LYS A 216 -9.83 11.28 -10.33
C LYS A 216 -10.09 9.77 -10.23
N ALA A 217 -9.72 9.15 -9.11
CA ALA A 217 -9.99 7.74 -8.87
C ALA A 217 -11.49 7.44 -8.81
N GLN A 218 -12.33 8.38 -8.32
CA GLN A 218 -13.79 8.25 -8.36
C GLN A 218 -14.36 8.36 -9.77
N GLU A 219 -13.82 9.24 -10.61
CA GLU A 219 -14.22 9.34 -12.02
C GLU A 219 -13.94 8.03 -12.77
N GLU A 220 -12.74 7.46 -12.58
CA GLU A 220 -12.37 6.16 -13.15
C GLU A 220 -13.28 5.04 -12.62
N ALA A 221 -13.61 5.05 -11.32
CA ALA A 221 -14.53 4.10 -10.70
C ALA A 221 -15.93 4.18 -11.29
N GLN A 222 -16.45 5.38 -11.62
CA GLN A 222 -17.76 5.54 -12.24
C GLN A 222 -17.86 4.85 -13.61
N VAL A 223 -16.80 4.87 -14.40
CA VAL A 223 -16.74 4.16 -15.70
C VAL A 223 -16.85 2.65 -15.49
N LEU A 224 -16.16 2.13 -14.49
CA LEU A 224 -16.21 0.70 -14.14
C LEU A 224 -17.60 0.30 -13.61
N LEU A 225 -18.23 1.11 -12.77
CA LEU A 225 -19.59 0.91 -12.28
C LEU A 225 -20.61 0.85 -13.42
N GLN A 226 -20.51 1.75 -14.40
CA GLN A 226 -21.37 1.75 -15.58
C GLN A 226 -21.17 0.49 -16.45
N SER A 227 -19.98 -0.11 -16.38
CA SER A 227 -19.65 -1.37 -17.05
C SER A 227 -20.04 -2.61 -16.22
N GLY A 228 -20.70 -2.44 -15.07
CA GLY A 228 -21.21 -3.52 -14.22
C GLY A 228 -20.20 -4.11 -13.23
N TYR A 229 -19.04 -3.45 -13.03
CA TYR A 229 -18.07 -3.86 -12.00
C TYR A 229 -18.47 -3.29 -10.63
N THR A 230 -18.14 -4.04 -9.57
CA THR A 230 -18.26 -3.54 -8.20
C THR A 230 -16.94 -2.88 -7.82
N VAL A 231 -16.98 -1.58 -7.50
CA VAL A 231 -15.83 -0.79 -7.08
C VAL A 231 -16.18 0.03 -5.84
N TYR A 232 -15.18 0.46 -5.09
CA TYR A 232 -15.38 1.32 -3.93
C TYR A 232 -15.84 2.72 -4.38
N ASN A 233 -16.94 3.20 -3.79
CA ASN A 233 -17.44 4.55 -4.05
C ASN A 233 -16.75 5.55 -3.12
N ARG A 234 -15.95 6.44 -3.69
CA ARG A 234 -15.18 7.46 -2.97
C ARG A 234 -16.01 8.72 -2.81
N ASN A 235 -16.27 9.09 -1.56
CA ASN A 235 -16.98 10.34 -1.26
C ASN A 235 -16.02 11.31 -0.57
N LEU A 236 -15.62 12.38 -1.25
CA LEU A 236 -14.67 13.38 -0.74
C LEU A 236 -15.10 14.06 0.56
N SER A 237 -16.39 14.01 0.93
CA SER A 237 -16.87 14.51 2.22
C SER A 237 -16.62 13.54 3.37
N ASP A 238 -16.19 12.31 3.11
CA ASP A 238 -15.89 11.35 4.17
C ASP A 238 -14.66 11.79 4.98
N SER A 239 -14.75 11.62 6.28
CA SER A 239 -13.71 12.06 7.23
C SER A 239 -12.35 11.38 7.00
N ILE A 240 -12.33 10.20 6.35
CA ILE A 240 -11.08 9.48 6.05
C ILE A 240 -10.13 10.26 5.13
N TYR A 241 -10.64 11.22 4.33
CA TYR A 241 -9.86 12.05 3.43
C TYR A 241 -9.40 13.38 4.06
N GLN A 242 -9.81 13.67 5.28
CA GLN A 242 -9.39 14.88 6.00
C GLN A 242 -8.04 14.67 6.69
N ILE A 243 -7.09 15.56 6.50
CA ILE A 243 -5.71 15.45 7.03
C ILE A 243 -5.70 15.12 8.53
N SER A 244 -6.58 15.74 9.31
CA SER A 244 -6.69 15.50 10.75
C SER A 244 -7.06 14.07 11.13
N ASN A 245 -7.58 13.28 10.19
CA ASN A 245 -8.13 11.95 10.43
C ASN A 245 -7.41 10.84 9.65
N ILE A 246 -6.32 11.16 8.94
CA ILE A 246 -5.58 10.19 8.14
C ILE A 246 -4.68 9.36 9.05
N PRO A 247 -4.98 8.05 9.24
CA PRO A 247 -4.19 7.20 10.11
C PRO A 247 -3.06 6.48 9.36
N THR A 248 -3.12 6.42 8.02
CA THR A 248 -2.28 5.54 7.20
C THR A 248 -1.33 6.37 6.34
N PHE A 249 -0.15 6.61 6.87
CA PHE A 249 0.96 7.26 6.18
C PHE A 249 2.30 6.72 6.70
N PHE A 250 3.38 6.87 5.93
CA PHE A 250 4.73 6.51 6.35
C PHE A 250 5.79 7.26 5.56
N LEU A 251 7.00 7.30 6.11
CA LEU A 251 8.20 7.77 5.41
C LEU A 251 8.95 6.56 4.83
N GLY A 252 9.16 6.57 3.51
CA GLY A 252 9.93 5.56 2.79
C GLY A 252 11.43 5.72 2.95
N LYS A 253 12.21 4.91 2.22
CA LYS A 253 13.69 4.82 2.34
C LYS A 253 14.42 6.14 2.18
N ASN A 254 13.98 6.98 1.23
CA ASN A 254 14.61 8.28 0.94
C ASN A 254 13.75 9.43 1.47
N GLN A 255 13.04 9.19 2.56
CA GLN A 255 12.11 10.13 3.19
C GLN A 255 10.89 10.49 2.34
N GLU A 256 10.54 9.70 1.32
CA GLU A 256 9.30 9.89 0.57
C GLU A 256 8.11 9.75 1.53
N LEU A 257 7.15 10.67 1.46
CA LEU A 257 5.92 10.56 2.24
C LEU A 257 4.84 9.87 1.41
N TYR A 258 4.42 8.70 1.88
CA TYR A 258 3.26 7.97 1.36
C TYR A 258 2.05 8.22 2.28
N ILE A 259 0.92 8.63 1.70
CA ILE A 259 -0.40 8.65 2.35
C ILE A 259 -1.28 7.66 1.61
N ILE A 260 -1.87 6.69 2.32
CA ILE A 260 -2.55 5.54 1.72
C ILE A 260 -4.01 5.49 2.16
N PHE A 261 -4.90 5.33 1.20
CA PHE A 261 -6.31 5.05 1.41
C PHE A 261 -6.59 3.64 0.88
N ALA A 262 -6.50 2.61 1.75
CA ALA A 262 -6.81 1.23 1.41
C ALA A 262 -8.23 0.90 1.87
N TYR A 263 -9.08 0.45 0.94
CA TYR A 263 -10.53 0.29 1.16
C TYR A 263 -10.94 -1.14 1.57
N GLY A 264 -9.98 -2.01 1.84
CA GLY A 264 -10.25 -3.40 2.21
C GLY A 264 -11.12 -3.58 3.46
N ASN A 265 -11.06 -2.64 4.40
CA ASN A 265 -11.92 -2.66 5.58
C ASN A 265 -13.34 -2.18 5.31
N GLN A 266 -13.53 -1.29 4.33
CA GLN A 266 -14.82 -0.70 3.98
C GLN A 266 -15.61 -1.57 3.00
N ASN A 267 -14.95 -2.19 2.02
CA ASN A 267 -15.63 -2.87 0.93
C ASN A 267 -15.01 -4.23 0.54
N TYR A 268 -14.23 -4.85 1.40
CA TYR A 268 -13.59 -6.16 1.13
C TYR A 268 -12.90 -6.22 -0.25
N THR A 269 -12.18 -5.17 -0.61
CA THR A 269 -11.53 -4.98 -1.91
C THR A 269 -10.02 -4.83 -1.77
N SER A 270 -9.29 -4.96 -2.88
CA SER A 270 -7.87 -4.61 -2.99
C SER A 270 -7.63 -3.17 -3.47
N GLU A 271 -8.71 -2.40 -3.68
CA GLU A 271 -8.59 -1.02 -4.13
C GLU A 271 -7.88 -0.14 -3.10
N MET A 272 -7.04 0.75 -3.61
CA MET A 272 -6.37 1.77 -2.82
C MET A 272 -6.03 2.99 -3.66
N ASP A 273 -5.94 4.14 -3.01
CA ASP A 273 -5.41 5.37 -3.57
C ASP A 273 -4.17 5.78 -2.77
N VAL A 274 -3.16 6.31 -3.45
CA VAL A 274 -1.87 6.64 -2.82
C VAL A 274 -1.44 8.05 -3.22
N VAL A 275 -1.18 8.89 -2.22
CA VAL A 275 -0.54 10.19 -2.41
C VAL A 275 0.93 10.05 -2.07
N LEU A 276 1.80 10.40 -3.01
CA LEU A 276 3.24 10.35 -2.86
C LEU A 276 3.84 11.76 -2.93
N TYR A 277 4.72 12.07 -1.97
CA TYR A 277 5.66 13.18 -1.99
C TYR A 277 7.07 12.62 -1.97
N GLU A 278 7.82 12.89 -3.04
CA GLU A 278 9.24 12.51 -3.20
C GLU A 278 10.17 13.56 -2.63
#